data_3f0a0082534d9a3f0dfe4fe87dee9fb4
#
_entry.id   3f0a0082534d9a3f0dfe4fe87dee9fb4
#
_cell.length_a   1.000
_cell.length_b   1.000
_cell.length_c   1.000
_cell.angle_alpha   90.00
_cell.angle_beta   90.00
_cell.angle_gamma   90.00
#
_symmetry.space_group_name_H-M   'P 1'
#
loop_
_entity.id
_entity.type
_entity.pdbx_description
1 polymer ?
#
loop_
_entity_poly.entity_id
_entity_poly.type
_entity_poly.pdbx_seq_one_letter_code
_entity_poly.pdbx_strand_id
1 'polypeptide(L)'
;MLFRSTGWPGGKPGADDSTRPERKSPNSKRVIIFSPHPDDDVVSMGGTFDRLVSQGHEVHIAYQVKGNIAVSDHDALKFLEVSKDMFKNDSKVPVSQLIKELINNKPDKIDSQAVRDLKGFIRKREAIAATRYIGIPDSNTHFMNLPFYDTGRIKKNPPTKKDVLITASLIKKIKPHQIFAAGDLEDPH
;
A
#
# COMPACT_ATOMS: atom_id res chain seq x y z
N MET A 1 2.26 33.31 -0.27
CA MET A 1 3.43 33.48 0.62
C MET A 1 3.91 32.20 1.26
N LEU A 2 3.03 31.27 1.63
CA LEU A 2 3.41 29.95 2.21
C LEU A 2 4.32 29.09 1.31
N PHE A 3 4.17 29.21 0.00
CA PHE A 3 4.95 28.42 -0.97
C PHE A 3 6.42 28.83 -1.12
N ARG A 4 6.78 30.05 -0.75
CA ARG A 4 8.17 30.52 -0.86
C ARG A 4 9.04 30.15 0.34
N SER A 5 8.45 30.09 1.54
CA SER A 5 9.19 29.87 2.78
C SER A 5 9.31 28.40 3.18
N THR A 6 8.50 27.49 2.58
CA THR A 6 8.42 26.09 3.03
C THR A 6 8.81 25.09 1.96
N GLY A 7 9.11 25.52 0.73
CA GLY A 7 9.31 24.64 -0.42
C GLY A 7 8.05 23.81 -0.75
N TRP A 8 8.05 23.20 -1.91
CA TRP A 8 6.99 22.31 -2.34
C TRP A 8 7.44 20.87 -2.13
N PRO A 9 6.77 20.04 -1.28
CA PRO A 9 7.14 18.64 -1.11
C PRO A 9 7.13 17.90 -2.47
N GLY A 10 8.14 17.07 -2.72
CA GLY A 10 8.25 16.31 -3.97
C GLY A 10 8.64 17.13 -5.20
N GLY A 11 9.26 18.29 -5.00
CA GLY A 11 9.72 19.15 -6.10
C GLY A 11 10.61 18.42 -7.12
N LYS A 12 10.72 18.99 -8.34
CA LYS A 12 11.41 18.38 -9.48
C LYS A 12 12.85 17.95 -9.14
N PRO A 13 13.21 16.68 -9.29
CA PRO A 13 14.59 16.20 -9.11
C PRO A 13 15.56 16.92 -10.05
N GLY A 14 16.75 17.26 -9.56
CA GLY A 14 17.79 17.92 -10.37
C GLY A 14 17.46 19.36 -10.78
N ALA A 15 16.46 20.01 -10.18
CA ALA A 15 16.23 21.42 -10.38
C ALA A 15 17.43 22.22 -9.85
N ASP A 16 17.82 23.28 -10.58
CA ASP A 16 18.83 24.22 -10.08
C ASP A 16 18.29 24.97 -8.85
N ASP A 17 18.82 24.64 -7.69
CA ASP A 17 18.46 25.23 -6.41
C ASP A 17 19.44 26.33 -5.98
N SER A 18 20.41 26.72 -6.83
CA SER A 18 21.44 27.70 -6.52
C SER A 18 20.88 29.05 -6.05
N THR A 19 19.74 29.46 -6.64
CA THR A 19 19.03 30.69 -6.29
C THR A 19 17.88 30.48 -5.29
N ARG A 20 17.57 29.22 -4.95
CA ARG A 20 16.44 28.85 -4.09
C ARG A 20 16.78 27.64 -3.23
N PRO A 21 17.71 27.76 -2.28
CA PRO A 21 18.18 26.66 -1.45
C PRO A 21 17.07 26.01 -0.62
N GLU A 22 15.97 26.73 -0.34
CA GLU A 22 14.79 26.20 0.35
C GLU A 22 14.08 25.07 -0.41
N ARG A 23 14.32 24.93 -1.70
CA ARG A 23 13.80 23.82 -2.50
C ARG A 23 14.56 22.53 -2.27
N LYS A 24 15.85 22.64 -1.97
CA LYS A 24 16.72 21.48 -1.68
C LYS A 24 16.43 20.93 -0.28
N SER A 25 16.19 21.81 0.68
CA SER A 25 15.94 21.46 2.07
C SER A 25 14.69 22.17 2.60
N PRO A 26 13.49 21.79 2.13
CA PRO A 26 12.25 22.38 2.60
C PRO A 26 11.99 22.02 4.05
N ASN A 27 11.24 22.86 4.77
CA ASN A 27 10.76 22.53 6.11
C ASN A 27 9.98 21.21 6.09
N SER A 28 10.28 20.31 7.04
CA SER A 28 9.61 19.01 7.16
C SER A 28 8.09 19.16 7.27
N LYS A 29 7.38 18.35 6.53
CA LYS A 29 5.92 18.29 6.50
C LYS A 29 5.44 16.87 6.68
N ARG A 30 4.25 16.70 7.24
CA ARG A 30 3.54 15.42 7.20
C ARG A 30 2.81 15.31 5.87
N VAL A 31 3.09 14.23 5.17
CA VAL A 31 2.52 13.93 3.87
C VAL A 31 1.87 12.55 3.93
N ILE A 32 0.68 12.42 3.38
CA ILE A 32 0.04 11.12 3.20
C ILE A 32 -0.14 10.82 1.71
N ILE A 33 0.24 9.62 1.30
CA ILE A 33 0.02 9.09 -0.05
C ILE A 33 -1.03 7.99 0.07
N PHE A 34 -2.17 8.17 -0.57
CA PHE A 34 -3.17 7.13 -0.72
C PHE A 34 -2.85 6.30 -1.94
N SER A 35 -2.48 5.04 -1.71
CA SER A 35 -2.23 4.04 -2.74
C SER A 35 -3.48 3.16 -2.85
N PRO A 36 -4.20 3.13 -3.98
CA PRO A 36 -5.35 2.25 -4.17
C PRO A 36 -5.01 0.80 -3.86
N HIS A 37 -3.95 0.26 -4.47
CA HIS A 37 -3.42 -1.08 -4.22
C HIS A 37 -1.99 -1.03 -3.67
N PRO A 38 -1.45 -2.14 -3.11
CA PRO A 38 -0.09 -2.21 -2.56
C PRO A 38 1.00 -2.23 -3.65
N ASP A 39 1.15 -1.17 -4.44
CA ASP A 39 2.21 -0.93 -5.45
C ASP A 39 2.01 0.40 -6.17
N ASP A 40 0.78 0.94 -6.21
CA ASP A 40 0.47 2.16 -6.97
C ASP A 40 1.29 3.39 -6.53
N ASP A 41 1.66 3.46 -5.26
CA ASP A 41 2.56 4.49 -4.72
C ASP A 41 3.94 4.44 -5.40
N VAL A 42 4.46 3.25 -5.66
CA VAL A 42 5.75 3.07 -6.33
C VAL A 42 5.63 3.24 -7.83
N VAL A 43 4.64 2.58 -8.44
CA VAL A 43 4.45 2.58 -9.90
C VAL A 43 4.08 3.97 -10.42
N SER A 44 3.14 4.65 -9.75
CA SER A 44 2.60 5.92 -10.22
C SER A 44 3.43 7.13 -9.82
N MET A 45 4.14 7.08 -8.67
CA MET A 45 4.83 8.24 -8.15
C MET A 45 6.13 7.93 -7.37
N GLY A 46 6.80 6.82 -7.68
CA GLY A 46 8.00 6.39 -6.96
C GLY A 46 9.10 7.45 -6.87
N GLY A 47 9.34 8.21 -7.93
CA GLY A 47 10.30 9.32 -7.90
C GLY A 47 9.89 10.48 -6.97
N THR A 48 8.59 10.78 -6.87
CA THR A 48 8.07 11.76 -5.91
C THR A 48 8.15 11.21 -4.48
N PHE A 49 7.85 9.94 -4.31
CA PHE A 49 7.93 9.22 -3.06
C PHE A 49 9.35 9.26 -2.46
N ASP A 50 10.35 8.85 -3.24
CA ASP A 50 11.77 8.93 -2.87
C ASP A 50 12.20 10.38 -2.54
N ARG A 51 11.77 11.34 -3.36
CA ARG A 51 12.08 12.76 -3.14
C ARG A 51 11.50 13.30 -1.83
N LEU A 52 10.27 12.94 -1.49
CA LEU A 52 9.65 13.35 -0.23
C LEU A 52 10.46 12.86 0.97
N VAL A 53 10.88 11.59 0.95
CA VAL A 53 11.70 11.00 2.03
C VAL A 53 13.09 11.63 2.08
N SER A 54 13.76 11.77 0.93
CA SER A 54 15.11 12.38 0.86
C SER A 54 15.14 13.85 1.31
N GLN A 55 14.03 14.55 1.20
CA GLN A 55 13.85 15.93 1.72
C GLN A 55 13.51 15.99 3.21
N GLY A 56 13.44 14.87 3.90
CA GLY A 56 13.18 14.80 5.34
C GLY A 56 11.72 15.08 5.74
N HIS A 57 10.78 14.83 4.84
CA HIS A 57 9.35 14.87 5.18
C HIS A 57 8.94 13.64 5.98
N GLU A 58 7.96 13.82 6.88
CA GLU A 58 7.28 12.70 7.54
C GLU A 58 6.24 12.13 6.57
N VAL A 59 6.63 11.04 5.88
CA VAL A 59 5.79 10.43 4.85
C VAL A 59 5.02 9.25 5.42
N HIS A 60 3.71 9.24 5.16
CA HIS A 60 2.80 8.14 5.47
C HIS A 60 2.23 7.57 4.18
N ILE A 61 2.17 6.25 4.09
CA ILE A 61 1.51 5.55 2.98
C ILE A 61 0.25 4.88 3.51
N ALA A 62 -0.86 5.04 2.78
CA ALA A 62 -2.14 4.45 3.13
C ALA A 62 -2.66 3.58 1.98
N TYR A 63 -2.43 2.27 2.09
CA TYR A 63 -2.96 1.28 1.17
C TYR A 63 -4.44 1.07 1.43
N GLN A 64 -5.28 1.38 0.44
CA GLN A 64 -6.72 1.39 0.61
C GLN A 64 -7.29 -0.04 0.69
N VAL A 65 -6.78 -0.94 -0.13
CA VAL A 65 -7.27 -2.32 -0.26
C VAL A 65 -6.15 -3.35 -0.12
N LYS A 66 -6.51 -4.62 0.03
CA LYS A 66 -5.56 -5.72 0.22
C LYS A 66 -4.78 -6.06 -1.06
N GLY A 67 -5.34 -5.82 -2.24
CA GLY A 67 -4.74 -6.20 -3.52
C GLY A 67 -4.60 -7.72 -3.75
N ASN A 68 -5.30 -8.55 -2.96
CA ASN A 68 -5.18 -10.00 -2.97
C ASN A 68 -5.49 -10.66 -4.32
N ILE A 69 -6.32 -10.05 -5.16
CA ILE A 69 -6.69 -10.57 -6.48
C ILE A 69 -5.50 -10.59 -7.45
N ALA A 70 -4.53 -9.71 -7.26
CA ALA A 70 -3.33 -9.66 -8.09
C ALA A 70 -2.32 -10.79 -7.82
N VAL A 71 -2.49 -11.55 -6.73
CA VAL A 71 -1.60 -12.67 -6.40
C VAL A 71 -2.10 -13.95 -7.06
N SER A 72 -1.26 -14.56 -7.90
CA SER A 72 -1.58 -15.84 -8.52
C SER A 72 -1.61 -16.97 -7.49
N ASP A 73 -2.37 -18.02 -7.78
CA ASP A 73 -2.38 -19.25 -6.95
C ASP A 73 -1.00 -19.87 -6.88
N HIS A 74 -0.24 -19.82 -7.98
CA HIS A 74 1.12 -20.32 -8.04
C HIS A 74 2.08 -19.56 -7.09
N ASP A 75 1.98 -18.25 -7.03
CA ASP A 75 2.81 -17.47 -6.11
C ASP A 75 2.42 -17.72 -4.64
N ALA A 76 1.11 -17.75 -4.36
CA ALA A 76 0.62 -18.12 -3.03
C ALA A 76 1.09 -19.51 -2.59
N LEU A 77 1.11 -20.48 -3.51
CA LEU A 77 1.59 -21.85 -3.26
C LEU A 77 3.06 -21.88 -2.87
N LYS A 78 3.93 -21.14 -3.58
CA LYS A 78 5.36 -21.04 -3.23
C LYS A 78 5.59 -20.61 -1.79
N PHE A 79 4.86 -19.58 -1.32
CA PHE A 79 4.98 -19.11 0.06
C PHE A 79 4.53 -20.15 1.08
N LEU A 80 3.48 -20.92 0.78
CA LEU A 80 3.02 -22.01 1.65
C LEU A 80 4.00 -23.17 1.69
N GLU A 81 4.59 -23.54 0.55
CA GLU A 81 5.58 -24.62 0.47
C GLU A 81 6.82 -24.26 1.27
N VAL A 82 7.38 -23.03 1.10
CA VAL A 82 8.49 -22.55 1.92
C VAL A 82 8.13 -22.58 3.41
N SER A 83 6.94 -22.08 3.78
CA SER A 83 6.48 -22.10 5.17
C SER A 83 6.39 -23.52 5.73
N LYS A 84 5.87 -24.48 4.95
CA LYS A 84 5.76 -25.89 5.32
C LYS A 84 7.14 -26.51 5.56
N ASP A 85 8.10 -26.22 4.69
CA ASP A 85 9.45 -26.77 4.79
C ASP A 85 10.21 -26.20 5.98
N MET A 86 10.02 -24.92 6.29
CA MET A 86 10.68 -24.27 7.42
C MET A 86 10.08 -24.64 8.77
N PHE A 87 8.76 -24.77 8.88
CA PHE A 87 8.04 -24.89 10.15
C PHE A 87 7.38 -26.24 10.40
N LYS A 88 7.88 -27.27 9.79
CA LYS A 88 7.44 -28.69 9.68
C LYS A 88 6.26 -29.18 10.55
N ASN A 89 6.00 -28.68 11.73
CA ASN A 89 4.91 -29.14 12.62
C ASN A 89 4.37 -28.07 13.58
N ASP A 90 4.80 -26.81 13.48
CA ASP A 90 4.52 -25.81 14.52
C ASP A 90 3.51 -24.72 14.06
N SER A 91 2.84 -24.90 12.94
CA SER A 91 1.92 -23.87 12.46
C SER A 91 0.50 -24.12 12.97
N LYS A 92 -0.04 -23.15 13.71
CA LYS A 92 -1.47 -23.04 14.03
C LYS A 92 -2.34 -22.81 12.78
N VAL A 93 -1.70 -22.60 11.63
CA VAL A 93 -2.36 -22.37 10.34
C VAL A 93 -2.45 -23.70 9.58
N PRO A 94 -3.59 -24.07 9.01
CA PRO A 94 -3.76 -25.31 8.26
C PRO A 94 -3.08 -25.24 6.87
N VAL A 95 -1.75 -25.10 6.85
CA VAL A 95 -0.94 -24.95 5.63
C VAL A 95 -1.23 -26.03 4.60
N SER A 96 -1.30 -27.30 5.02
CA SER A 96 -1.58 -28.41 4.11
C SER A 96 -2.97 -28.34 3.50
N GLN A 97 -3.96 -27.76 4.18
CA GLN A 97 -5.30 -27.57 3.65
C GLN A 97 -5.33 -26.45 2.60
N LEU A 98 -4.63 -25.33 2.86
CA LEU A 98 -4.50 -24.24 1.90
C LEU A 98 -3.77 -24.67 0.62
N ILE A 99 -2.70 -25.46 0.76
CA ILE A 99 -2.00 -26.05 -0.39
C ILE A 99 -2.95 -26.90 -1.23
N LYS A 100 -3.75 -27.79 -0.61
CA LYS A 100 -4.73 -28.60 -1.33
C LYS A 100 -5.80 -27.75 -2.03
N GLU A 101 -6.25 -26.68 -1.39
CA GLU A 101 -7.22 -25.75 -1.97
C GLU A 101 -6.66 -25.09 -3.23
N LEU A 102 -5.45 -24.52 -3.15
CA LEU A 102 -4.79 -23.82 -4.27
C LEU A 102 -4.50 -24.77 -5.45
N ILE A 103 -4.01 -26.01 -5.19
CA ILE A 103 -3.74 -27.00 -6.25
C ILE A 103 -5.04 -27.40 -7.00
N ASN A 104 -6.17 -27.48 -6.29
CA ASN A 104 -7.45 -27.89 -6.87
C ASN A 104 -8.34 -26.70 -7.24
N ASN A 105 -7.82 -25.48 -7.22
CA ASN A 105 -8.59 -24.28 -7.52
C ASN A 105 -8.99 -24.26 -9.01
N LYS A 106 -10.22 -23.83 -9.28
CA LYS A 106 -10.73 -23.67 -10.66
C LYS A 106 -10.78 -22.18 -10.99
N PRO A 107 -10.56 -21.78 -12.26
CA PRO A 107 -10.49 -20.37 -12.65
C PRO A 107 -11.68 -19.50 -12.21
N ASP A 108 -12.90 -20.09 -12.15
CA ASP A 108 -14.13 -19.37 -11.82
C ASP A 108 -14.53 -19.48 -10.34
N LYS A 109 -13.74 -20.18 -9.54
CA LYS A 109 -14.03 -20.36 -8.11
C LYS A 109 -13.54 -19.16 -7.31
N ILE A 110 -14.38 -18.68 -6.41
CA ILE A 110 -13.98 -17.67 -5.43
C ILE A 110 -13.08 -18.32 -4.38
N ASP A 111 -11.91 -17.74 -4.15
CA ASP A 111 -11.00 -18.14 -3.09
C ASP A 111 -11.69 -18.15 -1.73
N SER A 112 -11.35 -19.12 -0.88
CA SER A 112 -11.77 -19.09 0.52
C SER A 112 -11.23 -17.83 1.22
N GLN A 113 -11.83 -17.45 2.35
CA GLN A 113 -11.34 -16.30 3.13
C GLN A 113 -9.87 -16.47 3.50
N ALA A 114 -9.47 -17.69 3.87
CA ALA A 114 -8.09 -17.99 4.26
C ALA A 114 -7.09 -17.81 3.10
N VAL A 115 -7.46 -18.21 1.88
CA VAL A 115 -6.64 -17.97 0.67
C VAL A 115 -6.58 -16.48 0.34
N ARG A 116 -7.70 -15.76 0.43
CA ARG A 116 -7.72 -14.30 0.23
C ARG A 116 -6.83 -13.56 1.24
N ASP A 117 -6.87 -13.99 2.50
CA ASP A 117 -6.04 -13.40 3.54
C ASP A 117 -4.56 -13.70 3.33
N LEU A 118 -4.20 -14.93 2.94
CA LEU A 118 -2.84 -15.29 2.55
C LEU A 118 -2.32 -14.39 1.43
N LYS A 119 -3.07 -14.29 0.34
CA LYS A 119 -2.73 -13.42 -0.80
C LYS A 119 -2.59 -11.96 -0.37
N GLY A 120 -3.49 -11.48 0.49
CA GLY A 120 -3.41 -10.14 1.08
C GLY A 120 -2.17 -9.94 1.97
N PHE A 121 -1.73 -10.97 2.71
CA PHE A 121 -0.50 -10.91 3.49
C PHE A 121 0.74 -10.84 2.61
N ILE A 122 0.77 -11.54 1.48
CA ILE A 122 1.87 -11.45 0.50
C ILE A 122 1.99 -10.00 0.02
N ARG A 123 0.92 -9.40 -0.50
CA ARG A 123 0.90 -8.01 -0.96
C ARG A 123 1.31 -7.03 0.13
N LYS A 124 0.82 -7.25 1.35
CA LYS A 124 1.21 -6.43 2.50
C LYS A 124 2.71 -6.48 2.77
N ARG A 125 3.35 -7.65 2.65
CA ARG A 125 4.79 -7.78 2.89
C ARG A 125 5.63 -7.16 1.79
N GLU A 126 5.18 -7.25 0.54
CA GLU A 126 5.79 -6.55 -0.59
C GLU A 126 5.74 -5.04 -0.38
N ALA A 127 4.59 -4.49 -0.03
CA ALA A 127 4.43 -3.08 0.26
C ALA A 127 5.31 -2.59 1.43
N ILE A 128 5.39 -3.35 2.53
CA ILE A 128 6.27 -3.05 3.66
C ILE A 128 7.76 -3.11 3.22
N ALA A 129 8.13 -4.05 2.37
CA ALA A 129 9.49 -4.12 1.86
C ALA A 129 9.84 -2.89 1.02
N ALA A 130 8.94 -2.43 0.17
CA ALA A 130 9.12 -1.23 -0.65
C ALA A 130 9.23 0.03 0.21
N THR A 131 8.35 0.22 1.20
CA THR A 131 8.39 1.39 2.10
C THR A 131 9.66 1.42 2.95
N ARG A 132 10.11 0.28 3.46
CA ARG A 132 11.38 0.14 4.20
C ARG A 132 12.59 0.46 3.33
N TYR A 133 12.58 0.03 2.07
CA TYR A 133 13.67 0.30 1.12
C TYR A 133 13.91 1.80 0.93
N ILE A 134 12.85 2.59 0.91
CA ILE A 134 12.92 4.05 0.78
C ILE A 134 13.20 4.73 2.13
N GLY A 135 13.10 4.03 3.26
CA GLY A 135 13.38 4.57 4.59
C GLY A 135 12.13 5.01 5.37
N ILE A 136 10.94 4.59 4.96
CA ILE A 136 9.70 4.84 5.72
C ILE A 136 9.56 3.79 6.82
N PRO A 137 9.34 4.20 8.08
CA PRO A 137 9.12 3.26 9.17
C PRO A 137 7.77 2.55 9.06
N ASP A 138 7.69 1.32 9.56
CA ASP A 138 6.45 0.53 9.56
C ASP A 138 5.26 1.25 10.21
N SER A 139 5.54 2.10 11.22
CA SER A 139 4.51 2.91 11.88
C SER A 139 3.79 3.89 10.97
N ASN A 140 4.42 4.25 9.86
CA ASN A 140 3.89 5.18 8.87
C ASN A 140 3.30 4.47 7.65
N THR A 141 3.28 3.12 7.67
CA THR A 141 2.70 2.29 6.61
C THR A 141 1.34 1.76 7.08
N HIS A 142 0.27 2.26 6.50
CA HIS A 142 -1.10 2.01 6.94
C HIS A 142 -1.85 1.11 5.95
N PHE A 143 -2.47 0.05 6.45
CA PHE A 143 -3.31 -0.86 5.68
C PHE A 143 -4.77 -0.66 6.09
N MET A 144 -5.53 0.03 5.27
CA MET A 144 -6.90 0.45 5.59
C MET A 144 -7.90 -0.68 5.46
N ASN A 145 -7.67 -1.63 4.54
CA ASN A 145 -8.54 -2.77 4.27
C ASN A 145 -10.01 -2.34 4.12
N LEU A 146 -10.25 -1.37 3.24
CA LEU A 146 -11.58 -0.80 3.05
C LEU A 146 -12.60 -1.89 2.68
N PRO A 147 -13.73 -1.98 3.39
CA PRO A 147 -14.70 -3.05 3.24
C PRO A 147 -15.33 -3.19 1.86
N PHE A 148 -15.43 -2.10 1.08
CA PHE A 148 -16.02 -2.13 -0.25
C PHE A 148 -15.31 -3.10 -1.20
N TYR A 149 -14.01 -3.33 -0.97
CA TYR A 149 -13.15 -4.12 -1.87
C TYR A 149 -13.26 -5.63 -1.65
N ASP A 150 -13.46 -6.09 -0.41
CA ASP A 150 -13.32 -7.52 -0.04
C ASP A 150 -14.53 -8.36 -0.45
N THR A 151 -14.81 -8.41 -1.74
CA THR A 151 -15.90 -9.23 -2.32
C THR A 151 -15.44 -10.62 -2.77
N GLY A 152 -14.13 -10.85 -2.85
CA GLY A 152 -13.55 -12.04 -3.47
C GLY A 152 -13.71 -12.11 -5.00
N ARG A 153 -14.24 -11.05 -5.62
CA ARG A 153 -14.48 -10.95 -7.07
C ARG A 153 -13.88 -9.67 -7.62
N ILE A 154 -13.73 -9.57 -8.93
CA ILE A 154 -13.32 -8.34 -9.62
C ILE A 154 -14.33 -7.23 -9.32
N LYS A 155 -15.64 -7.54 -9.43
CA LYS A 155 -16.71 -6.57 -9.12
C LYS A 155 -16.72 -6.21 -7.63
N LYS A 156 -16.55 -4.93 -7.33
CA LYS A 156 -16.53 -4.37 -5.97
C LYS A 156 -17.90 -3.85 -5.57
N ASN A 157 -18.09 -3.69 -4.26
CA ASN A 157 -19.26 -2.99 -3.74
C ASN A 157 -19.05 -1.46 -3.85
N PRO A 158 -20.12 -0.65 -3.91
CA PRO A 158 -19.98 0.79 -3.75
C PRO A 158 -19.38 1.13 -2.38
N PRO A 159 -18.51 2.17 -2.29
CA PRO A 159 -18.01 2.65 -1.01
C PRO A 159 -19.15 3.05 -0.07
N THR A 160 -18.99 2.73 1.20
CA THR A 160 -19.98 2.98 2.25
C THR A 160 -19.52 4.06 3.23
N LYS A 161 -20.41 4.48 4.14
CA LYS A 161 -20.03 5.37 5.25
C LYS A 161 -18.90 4.79 6.11
N LYS A 162 -18.78 3.46 6.21
CA LYS A 162 -17.71 2.82 6.95
C LYS A 162 -16.35 3.06 6.30
N ASP A 163 -16.26 2.96 4.98
CA ASP A 163 -15.04 3.23 4.23
C ASP A 163 -14.60 4.70 4.39
N VAL A 164 -15.57 5.62 4.29
CA VAL A 164 -15.33 7.07 4.52
C VAL A 164 -14.83 7.34 5.95
N LEU A 165 -15.42 6.71 6.96
CA LEU A 165 -15.03 6.90 8.36
C LEU A 165 -13.62 6.38 8.65
N ILE A 166 -13.22 5.25 8.07
CA ILE A 166 -11.86 4.71 8.19
C ILE A 166 -10.87 5.73 7.61
N THR A 167 -11.12 6.21 6.40
CA THR A 167 -10.26 7.20 5.72
C THR A 167 -10.18 8.51 6.50
N ALA A 168 -11.31 9.06 6.91
CA ALA A 168 -11.37 10.30 7.67
C ALA A 168 -10.65 10.19 9.03
N SER A 169 -10.76 9.03 9.70
CA SER A 169 -10.09 8.78 10.97
C SER A 169 -8.56 8.78 10.82
N LEU A 170 -8.05 8.18 9.74
CA LEU A 170 -6.63 8.18 9.44
C LEU A 170 -6.11 9.61 9.17
N ILE A 171 -6.82 10.37 8.33
CA ILE A 171 -6.48 11.77 8.04
C ILE A 171 -6.48 12.61 9.33
N LYS A 172 -7.50 12.46 10.17
CA LYS A 172 -7.58 13.16 11.46
C LYS A 172 -6.43 12.79 12.42
N LYS A 173 -6.01 11.53 12.41
CA LYS A 173 -4.88 11.06 13.24
C LYS A 173 -3.55 11.65 12.76
N ILE A 174 -3.27 11.61 11.47
CA ILE A 174 -2.00 12.05 10.88
C ILE A 174 -1.95 13.59 10.82
N LYS A 175 -3.05 14.26 10.54
CA LYS A 175 -3.14 15.71 10.28
C LYS A 175 -2.12 16.14 9.21
N PRO A 176 -2.19 15.58 8.00
CA PRO A 176 -1.20 15.86 6.97
C PRO A 176 -1.29 17.31 6.49
N HIS A 177 -0.16 17.86 6.07
CA HIS A 177 -0.08 19.15 5.38
C HIS A 177 -0.37 19.00 3.88
N GLN A 178 -0.14 17.80 3.35
CA GLN A 178 -0.37 17.47 1.95
C GLN A 178 -0.86 16.03 1.80
N ILE A 179 -1.77 15.84 0.87
CA ILE A 179 -2.34 14.55 0.51
C ILE A 179 -2.10 14.32 -0.98
N PHE A 180 -1.57 13.14 -1.32
CA PHE A 180 -1.54 12.62 -2.67
C PHE A 180 -2.56 11.50 -2.78
N ALA A 181 -3.35 11.52 -3.82
CA ALA A 181 -4.34 10.49 -4.15
C ALA A 181 -4.39 10.30 -5.66
N ALA A 182 -4.73 9.11 -6.11
CA ALA A 182 -5.03 8.87 -7.52
C ALA A 182 -6.19 9.76 -7.95
N GLY A 183 -6.03 10.45 -9.08
CA GLY A 183 -7.02 11.37 -9.64
C GLY A 183 -7.85 10.79 -10.77
N ASP A 184 -7.69 9.52 -11.07
CA ASP A 184 -8.48 8.85 -12.10
C ASP A 184 -9.83 8.45 -11.52
N LEU A 185 -10.85 9.21 -11.88
CA LEU A 185 -12.24 8.96 -11.47
C LEU A 185 -12.94 7.93 -12.37
N GLU A 186 -12.30 7.52 -13.47
CA GLU A 186 -12.83 6.57 -14.45
C GLU A 186 -12.10 5.23 -14.43
N ASP A 187 -11.20 5.00 -13.47
CA ASP A 187 -10.52 3.72 -13.32
C ASP A 187 -11.55 2.60 -13.12
N PRO A 188 -11.68 1.65 -14.06
CA PRO A 188 -12.68 0.59 -14.00
C PRO A 188 -12.30 -0.55 -13.03
N HIS A 189 -11.15 -0.48 -12.36
CA HIS A 189 -10.58 -1.57 -11.55
C HIS A 189 -10.81 -1.45 -10.05
#